data_a16e1f6c79908602b5f2d8487c6f4da2
#
_entry.id   a16e1f6c79908602b5f2d8487c6f4da2
#
_cell.length_a   1.000
_cell.length_b   1.000
_cell.length_c   1.000
_cell.angle_alpha   90.00
_cell.angle_beta   90.00
_cell.angle_gamma   90.00
#
_symmetry.space_group_name_H-M   'P 1'
#
loop_
_entity.id
_entity.type
_entity.pdbx_description
1 polymer ?
#
loop_
_entity_poly.entity_id
_entity_poly.type
_entity_poly.pdbx_seq_one_letter_code
_entity_poly.pdbx_strand_id
1 'polypeptide(L)'
;LMDSSDSPMIDRTPKLYIGGKQTRPDSGYSITVLDAHKKAAGEVGHGNRKDIRNAVEAAHKASAWSSLNGHSRAQVLYFLAENLETRSEEFKNRISVLTGDSADKAKRQVEASIRRIFSYAAWADKYEGRVHQPPMRGLALAIPEPFGVMGVVASDDQPLLGLLSMILPCIASSSWPL
;
A
#
# COMPACT_ATOMS: atom_id res chain seq x y z
N LEU A 1 -6.66 -50.73 8.77
CA LEU A 1 -5.49 -49.85 8.61
C LEU A 1 -5.82 -48.85 7.51
N MET A 2 -6.36 -47.67 7.87
CA MET A 2 -6.56 -46.54 6.96
C MET A 2 -5.22 -45.82 6.83
N ASP A 3 -4.77 -45.72 5.62
CA ASP A 3 -3.52 -45.06 5.23
C ASP A 3 -3.64 -43.55 5.54
N SER A 4 -2.79 -43.06 6.42
CA SER A 4 -2.80 -41.68 6.94
C SER A 4 -2.04 -40.68 6.04
N SER A 5 -1.90 -40.97 4.74
CA SER A 5 -1.07 -40.21 3.81
C SER A 5 -1.78 -39.16 2.95
N ASP A 6 -3.10 -38.95 3.15
CA ASP A 6 -3.88 -38.07 2.28
C ASP A 6 -4.34 -36.76 2.97
N SER A 7 -3.50 -36.21 3.85
CA SER A 7 -3.70 -34.83 4.30
C SER A 7 -3.29 -33.88 3.17
N PRO A 8 -4.16 -32.96 2.75
CA PRO A 8 -3.80 -32.02 1.68
C PRO A 8 -2.53 -31.24 2.07
N MET A 9 -1.54 -31.28 1.20
CA MET A 9 -0.26 -30.60 1.42
C MET A 9 -0.52 -29.08 1.50
N ILE A 10 -0.29 -28.50 2.68
CA ILE A 10 -0.47 -27.06 2.90
C ILE A 10 0.55 -26.33 2.03
N ASP A 11 0.05 -25.55 1.08
CA ASP A 11 0.87 -24.67 0.26
C ASP A 11 1.45 -23.52 1.10
N ARG A 12 2.73 -23.61 1.43
CA ARG A 12 3.48 -22.63 2.21
C ARG A 12 4.22 -21.60 1.34
N THR A 13 4.05 -21.64 0.01
CA THR A 13 4.72 -20.70 -0.89
C THR A 13 4.34 -19.26 -0.55
N PRO A 14 5.28 -18.35 -0.28
CA PRO A 14 5.01 -16.95 -0.06
C PRO A 14 4.29 -16.34 -1.27
N LYS A 15 3.26 -15.54 -1.00
CA LYS A 15 2.41 -14.96 -2.03
C LYS A 15 2.74 -13.50 -2.26
N LEU A 16 2.57 -13.06 -3.50
CA LEU A 16 2.38 -11.66 -3.87
C LEU A 16 0.92 -11.27 -3.63
N TYR A 17 0.63 -9.99 -3.56
CA TYR A 17 -0.73 -9.47 -3.47
C TYR A 17 -1.03 -8.65 -4.72
N ILE A 18 -1.82 -9.19 -5.64
CA ILE A 18 -2.12 -8.60 -6.93
C ILE A 18 -3.63 -8.66 -7.20
N GLY A 19 -4.21 -7.53 -7.57
CA GLY A 19 -5.64 -7.47 -7.91
C GLY A 19 -6.57 -7.83 -6.75
N GLY A 20 -6.21 -7.46 -5.52
CA GLY A 20 -7.01 -7.70 -4.32
C GLY A 20 -6.94 -9.12 -3.77
N LYS A 21 -6.03 -9.96 -4.25
CA LYS A 21 -5.89 -11.36 -3.82
C LYS A 21 -4.44 -11.81 -3.72
N GLN A 22 -4.23 -12.85 -2.93
CA GLN A 22 -2.94 -13.53 -2.87
C GLN A 22 -2.69 -14.32 -4.16
N THR A 23 -1.51 -14.11 -4.76
CA THR A 23 -1.11 -14.72 -6.03
C THR A 23 0.28 -15.34 -5.88
N ARG A 24 0.48 -16.55 -6.36
CA ARG A 24 1.84 -17.15 -6.40
C ARG A 24 2.72 -16.36 -7.35
N PRO A 25 4.01 -16.13 -7.00
CA PRO A 25 4.98 -15.60 -7.95
C PRO A 25 5.05 -16.50 -9.19
N ASP A 26 5.14 -15.93 -10.37
CA ASP A 26 5.27 -16.70 -11.61
C ASP A 26 6.53 -17.57 -11.63
N SER A 27 7.59 -17.11 -11.00
CA SER A 27 8.84 -17.87 -10.84
C SER A 27 8.73 -19.04 -9.86
N GLY A 28 7.76 -19.02 -8.93
CA GLY A 28 7.66 -19.96 -7.81
C GLY A 28 8.72 -19.76 -6.71
N TYR A 29 9.60 -18.74 -6.84
CA TYR A 29 10.67 -18.47 -5.86
C TYR A 29 10.23 -17.52 -4.75
N SER A 30 10.93 -17.61 -3.61
CA SER A 30 10.81 -16.70 -2.47
C SER A 30 12.17 -16.06 -2.14
N ILE A 31 12.10 -14.94 -1.42
CA ILE A 31 13.25 -14.27 -0.85
C ILE A 31 13.12 -14.34 0.66
N THR A 32 14.16 -14.79 1.34
CA THR A 32 14.22 -14.75 2.80
C THR A 32 14.42 -13.31 3.27
N VAL A 33 13.53 -12.82 4.09
CA VAL A 33 13.67 -11.52 4.78
C VAL A 33 14.45 -11.76 6.07
N LEU A 34 15.53 -11.01 6.24
CA LEU A 34 16.36 -11.08 7.45
C LEU A 34 15.95 -9.97 8.42
N ASP A 35 16.04 -10.27 9.71
CA ASP A 35 15.93 -9.28 10.77
C ASP A 35 17.22 -8.45 10.94
N ALA A 36 17.22 -7.51 11.87
CA ALA A 36 18.39 -6.68 12.19
C ALA A 36 19.60 -7.49 12.66
N HIS A 37 19.41 -8.72 13.14
CA HIS A 37 20.45 -9.65 13.57
C HIS A 37 20.86 -10.67 12.51
N LYS A 38 20.42 -10.45 11.24
CA LYS A 38 20.65 -11.35 10.10
C LYS A 38 20.06 -12.75 10.27
N LYS A 39 19.04 -12.88 11.09
CA LYS A 39 18.26 -14.11 11.23
C LYS A 39 17.05 -14.07 10.30
N ALA A 40 16.60 -15.21 9.83
CA ALA A 40 15.40 -15.30 9.00
C ALA A 40 14.17 -14.85 9.81
N ALA A 41 13.55 -13.74 9.40
CA ALA A 41 12.33 -13.18 9.98
C ALA A 41 11.08 -13.65 9.23
N GLY A 42 11.23 -14.09 7.97
CA GLY A 42 10.14 -14.57 7.14
C GLY A 42 10.56 -14.75 5.70
N GLU A 43 9.59 -15.01 4.85
CA GLU A 43 9.79 -15.13 3.41
C GLU A 43 8.76 -14.29 2.66
N VAL A 44 9.15 -13.70 1.54
CA VAL A 44 8.28 -12.98 0.61
C VAL A 44 8.38 -13.57 -0.79
N GLY A 45 7.32 -13.49 -1.55
CA GLY A 45 7.33 -13.97 -2.94
C GLY A 45 8.31 -13.17 -3.80
N HIS A 46 9.13 -13.87 -4.59
CA HIS A 46 10.04 -13.22 -5.54
C HIS A 46 9.31 -12.96 -6.86
N GLY A 47 8.76 -11.75 -7.01
CA GLY A 47 8.12 -11.31 -8.24
C GLY A 47 9.10 -11.16 -9.38
N ASN A 48 8.64 -11.44 -10.60
CA ASN A 48 9.38 -11.24 -11.83
C ASN A 48 8.68 -10.22 -12.76
N ARG A 49 9.21 -10.03 -13.96
CA ARG A 49 8.64 -9.11 -14.95
C ARG A 49 7.17 -9.40 -15.30
N LYS A 50 6.76 -10.67 -15.30
CA LYS A 50 5.39 -11.07 -15.59
C LYS A 50 4.46 -10.70 -14.44
N ASP A 51 4.91 -10.86 -13.20
CA ASP A 51 4.15 -10.44 -12.02
C ASP A 51 3.94 -8.93 -11.98
N ILE A 52 4.98 -8.14 -12.32
CA ILE A 52 4.87 -6.69 -12.44
C ILE A 52 3.85 -6.32 -13.53
N ARG A 53 3.91 -6.96 -14.70
CA ARG A 53 2.91 -6.72 -15.76
C ARG A 53 1.50 -7.03 -15.27
N ASN A 54 1.30 -8.15 -14.60
CA ASN A 54 0.00 -8.54 -14.04
C ASN A 54 -0.49 -7.53 -12.99
N ALA A 55 0.42 -6.98 -12.18
CA ALA A 55 0.10 -5.94 -11.21
C ALA A 55 -0.33 -4.64 -11.90
N VAL A 56 0.40 -4.20 -12.95
CA VAL A 56 0.04 -3.04 -13.77
C VAL A 56 -1.34 -3.22 -14.42
N GLU A 57 -1.60 -4.38 -15.01
CA GLU A 57 -2.90 -4.70 -15.61
C GLU A 57 -4.03 -4.69 -14.57
N ALA A 58 -3.78 -5.24 -13.38
CA ALA A 58 -4.73 -5.22 -12.28
C ALA A 58 -5.03 -3.78 -11.80
N ALA A 59 -3.99 -2.95 -11.71
CA ALA A 59 -4.13 -1.54 -11.37
C ALA A 59 -4.96 -0.79 -12.43
N HIS A 60 -4.70 -0.98 -13.71
CA HIS A 60 -5.52 -0.40 -14.78
C HIS A 60 -7.00 -0.80 -14.71
N LYS A 61 -7.28 -2.06 -14.35
CA LYS A 61 -8.67 -2.55 -14.17
C LYS A 61 -9.37 -1.94 -12.96
N ALA A 62 -8.63 -1.41 -12.00
CA ALA A 62 -9.17 -0.76 -10.81
C ALA A 62 -9.59 0.71 -11.07
N SER A 63 -9.82 1.12 -12.33
CA SER A 63 -10.21 2.48 -12.73
C SER A 63 -11.46 3.03 -12.04
N ALA A 64 -12.30 2.17 -11.46
CA ALA A 64 -13.44 2.59 -10.65
C ALA A 64 -13.04 3.45 -9.44
N TRP A 65 -11.80 3.31 -8.93
CA TRP A 65 -11.30 4.16 -7.84
C TRP A 65 -11.26 5.65 -8.23
N SER A 66 -10.79 5.99 -9.43
CA SER A 66 -10.74 7.38 -9.89
C SER A 66 -12.13 8.00 -10.08
N SER A 67 -13.14 7.17 -10.26
CA SER A 67 -14.53 7.60 -10.35
C SER A 67 -15.19 7.84 -8.99
N LEU A 68 -14.56 7.41 -7.88
CA LEU A 68 -15.03 7.71 -6.54
C LEU A 68 -14.88 9.21 -6.26
N ASN A 69 -15.88 9.79 -5.60
CA ASN A 69 -15.77 11.16 -5.10
C ASN A 69 -14.75 11.23 -3.93
N GLY A 70 -14.24 12.41 -3.63
CA GLY A 70 -13.26 12.64 -2.59
C GLY A 70 -13.71 12.14 -1.21
N HIS A 71 -14.98 12.30 -0.88
CA HIS A 71 -15.54 11.83 0.38
C HIS A 71 -15.46 10.29 0.53
N SER A 72 -15.83 9.56 -0.51
CA SER A 72 -15.74 8.09 -0.49
C SER A 72 -14.29 7.61 -0.35
N ARG A 73 -13.34 8.26 -1.03
CA ARG A 73 -11.91 7.97 -0.84
C ARG A 73 -11.44 8.28 0.59
N ALA A 74 -11.87 9.41 1.15
CA ALA A 74 -11.59 9.79 2.52
C ALA A 74 -12.05 8.71 3.51
N GLN A 75 -13.27 8.21 3.37
CA GLN A 75 -13.80 7.15 4.24
C GLN A 75 -12.97 5.88 4.21
N VAL A 76 -12.51 5.43 3.05
CA VAL A 76 -11.63 4.26 2.94
C VAL A 76 -10.31 4.51 3.67
N LEU A 77 -9.73 5.72 3.56
CA LEU A 77 -8.51 6.09 4.25
C LEU A 77 -8.71 6.20 5.77
N TYR A 78 -9.81 6.73 6.25
CA TYR A 78 -10.15 6.72 7.68
C TYR A 78 -10.24 5.29 8.22
N PHE A 79 -10.93 4.41 7.51
CA PHE A 79 -11.01 3.00 7.87
C PHE A 79 -9.63 2.31 7.90
N LEU A 80 -8.75 2.65 6.95
CA LEU A 80 -7.35 2.17 6.97
C LEU A 80 -6.60 2.65 8.22
N ALA A 81 -6.75 3.92 8.60
CA ALA A 81 -6.13 4.49 9.79
C ALA A 81 -6.58 3.78 11.08
N GLU A 82 -7.88 3.59 11.25
CA GLU A 82 -8.47 2.90 12.40
C GLU A 82 -8.02 1.44 12.49
N ASN A 83 -7.95 0.74 11.38
CA ASN A 83 -7.43 -0.63 11.35
C ASN A 83 -5.95 -0.70 11.73
N LEU A 84 -5.13 0.24 11.24
CA LEU A 84 -3.72 0.31 11.61
C LEU A 84 -3.56 0.64 13.10
N GLU A 85 -4.38 1.54 13.66
CA GLU A 85 -4.38 1.89 15.07
C GLU A 85 -4.70 0.68 15.95
N THR A 86 -5.75 -0.07 15.61
CA THR A 86 -6.13 -1.31 16.31
C THR A 86 -4.99 -2.34 16.33
N ARG A 87 -4.19 -2.39 15.28
CA ARG A 87 -3.05 -3.31 15.14
C ARG A 87 -1.69 -2.67 15.46
N SER A 88 -1.68 -1.50 16.09
CA SER A 88 -0.46 -0.71 16.30
C SER A 88 0.65 -1.47 17.04
N GLU A 89 0.31 -2.27 18.05
CA GLU A 89 1.29 -3.07 18.79
C GLU A 89 1.95 -4.14 17.93
N GLU A 90 1.18 -4.80 17.06
CA GLU A 90 1.73 -5.77 16.11
C GLU A 90 2.76 -5.12 15.18
N PHE A 91 2.42 -3.95 14.61
CA PHE A 91 3.31 -3.22 13.70
C PHE A 91 4.56 -2.70 14.41
N LYS A 92 4.44 -2.18 15.64
CA LYS A 92 5.60 -1.76 16.45
C LYS A 92 6.59 -2.91 16.67
N ASN A 93 6.07 -4.06 17.08
CA ASN A 93 6.90 -5.24 17.33
C ASN A 93 7.59 -5.71 16.05
N ARG A 94 6.88 -5.78 14.93
CA ARG A 94 7.45 -6.17 13.63
C ARG A 94 8.53 -5.20 13.16
N ILE A 95 8.29 -3.90 13.27
CA ILE A 95 9.28 -2.87 12.91
C ILE A 95 10.53 -3.03 13.76
N SER A 96 10.40 -3.13 15.10
CA SER A 96 11.55 -3.34 15.99
C SER A 96 12.37 -4.58 15.62
N VAL A 97 11.73 -5.70 15.32
CA VAL A 97 12.41 -6.94 14.93
C VAL A 97 13.14 -6.77 13.60
N LEU A 98 12.47 -6.21 12.61
CA LEU A 98 13.01 -6.12 11.24
C LEU A 98 14.13 -5.08 11.12
N THR A 99 13.99 -3.92 11.76
CA THR A 99 14.94 -2.80 11.63
C THR A 99 15.98 -2.73 12.75
N GLY A 100 15.75 -3.41 13.89
CA GLY A 100 16.56 -3.24 15.09
C GLY A 100 16.29 -1.94 15.85
N ASP A 101 15.29 -1.19 15.46
CA ASP A 101 14.91 0.06 16.11
C ASP A 101 14.38 -0.18 17.53
N SER A 102 14.66 0.77 18.44
CA SER A 102 14.09 0.74 19.78
C SER A 102 12.55 0.79 19.73
N ALA A 103 11.91 0.23 20.76
CA ALA A 103 10.45 0.23 20.87
C ALA A 103 9.84 1.65 20.73
N ASP A 104 10.52 2.67 21.29
CA ASP A 104 10.08 4.07 21.17
C ASP A 104 10.18 4.60 19.73
N LYS A 105 11.23 4.23 19.00
CA LYS A 105 11.38 4.64 17.60
C LYS A 105 10.35 3.96 16.71
N ALA A 106 10.11 2.66 16.90
CA ALA A 106 9.07 1.91 16.22
C ALA A 106 7.67 2.48 16.53
N LYS A 107 7.41 2.80 17.80
CA LYS A 107 6.16 3.46 18.24
C LYS A 107 5.94 4.78 17.49
N ARG A 108 6.94 5.67 17.50
CA ARG A 108 6.85 6.95 16.77
C ARG A 108 6.59 6.76 15.27
N GLN A 109 7.19 5.75 14.66
CA GLN A 109 6.96 5.45 13.24
C GLN A 109 5.50 5.05 12.97
N VAL A 110 4.93 4.16 13.80
CA VAL A 110 3.52 3.74 13.66
C VAL A 110 2.56 4.91 13.89
N GLU A 111 2.77 5.68 14.96
CA GLU A 111 1.94 6.85 15.24
C GLU A 111 2.03 7.92 14.15
N ALA A 112 3.21 8.16 13.60
CA ALA A 112 3.39 9.07 12.47
C ALA A 112 2.68 8.55 11.21
N SER A 113 2.68 7.24 11.01
CA SER A 113 1.98 6.58 9.90
C SER A 113 0.47 6.76 10.02
N ILE A 114 -0.10 6.51 11.20
CA ILE A 114 -1.53 6.70 11.47
C ILE A 114 -1.92 8.16 11.25
N ARG A 115 -1.19 9.11 11.83
CA ARG A 115 -1.45 10.55 11.63
C ARG A 115 -1.37 10.93 10.15
N ARG A 116 -0.45 10.36 9.41
CA ARG A 116 -0.32 10.63 7.96
C ARG A 116 -1.51 10.12 7.18
N ILE A 117 -2.04 8.94 7.49
CA ILE A 117 -3.25 8.42 6.86
C ILE A 117 -4.43 9.36 7.15
N PHE A 118 -4.65 9.76 8.41
CA PHE A 118 -5.70 10.72 8.78
C PHE A 118 -5.56 12.05 8.04
N SER A 119 -4.33 12.56 7.90
CA SER A 119 -4.09 13.81 7.19
C SER A 119 -4.48 13.73 5.70
N TYR A 120 -4.11 12.64 5.00
CA TYR A 120 -4.51 12.44 3.61
C TYR A 120 -5.98 12.11 3.45
N ALA A 121 -6.60 11.40 4.41
CA ALA A 121 -8.03 11.19 4.43
C ALA A 121 -8.78 12.52 4.53
N ALA A 122 -8.38 13.39 5.47
CA ALA A 122 -8.97 14.71 5.62
C ALA A 122 -8.74 15.64 4.41
N TRP A 123 -7.70 15.38 3.63
CA TRP A 123 -7.36 16.17 2.44
C TRP A 123 -8.06 15.67 1.17
N ALA A 124 -8.41 14.39 1.08
CA ALA A 124 -8.92 13.76 -0.13
C ALA A 124 -10.18 14.40 -0.71
N ASP A 125 -11.05 14.97 0.12
CA ASP A 125 -12.28 15.68 -0.28
C ASP A 125 -12.09 17.19 -0.43
N LYS A 126 -10.86 17.71 -0.25
CA LYS A 126 -10.50 19.13 -0.32
C LYS A 126 -9.62 19.48 -1.52
N TYR A 127 -9.27 18.47 -2.31
CA TYR A 127 -8.50 18.67 -3.53
C TYR A 127 -9.45 19.04 -4.67
N GLU A 128 -9.66 20.34 -4.82
CA GLU A 128 -10.58 20.90 -5.80
C GLU A 128 -9.82 21.51 -6.99
N GLY A 129 -10.52 21.68 -8.10
CA GLY A 129 -10.03 22.43 -9.24
C GLY A 129 -10.04 23.94 -8.99
N ARG A 130 -9.62 24.70 -9.99
CA ARG A 130 -9.59 26.16 -9.96
C ARG A 130 -10.38 26.73 -11.12
N VAL A 131 -11.04 27.85 -10.86
CA VAL A 131 -11.67 28.68 -11.90
C VAL A 131 -10.76 29.86 -12.21
N HIS A 132 -10.44 30.06 -13.46
CA HIS A 132 -9.62 31.16 -13.93
C HIS A 132 -10.44 32.06 -14.87
N GLN A 133 -10.22 33.38 -14.77
CA GLN A 133 -10.76 34.34 -15.72
C GLN A 133 -9.65 34.70 -16.71
N PRO A 134 -9.65 34.12 -17.91
CA PRO A 134 -8.63 34.43 -18.94
C PRO A 134 -8.88 35.85 -19.51
N PRO A 135 -7.87 36.45 -20.18
CA PRO A 135 -8.02 37.78 -20.80
C PRO A 135 -8.95 37.78 -22.02
N MET A 136 -9.65 36.72 -22.30
CA MET A 136 -10.65 36.57 -23.32
C MET A 136 -12.05 36.37 -22.70
N ARG A 137 -13.12 36.53 -23.50
CA ARG A 137 -14.47 36.33 -23.03
C ARG A 137 -14.74 34.86 -22.74
N GLY A 138 -14.84 34.47 -21.47
CA GLY A 138 -15.08 33.07 -21.04
C GLY A 138 -14.53 32.79 -19.67
N LEU A 139 -14.65 31.53 -19.25
CA LEU A 139 -14.08 30.97 -18.05
C LEU A 139 -13.16 29.79 -18.41
N ALA A 140 -12.03 29.70 -17.75
CA ALA A 140 -11.18 28.51 -17.83
C ALA A 140 -11.24 27.73 -16.52
N LEU A 141 -11.48 26.42 -16.63
CA LEU A 141 -11.53 25.52 -15.49
C LEU A 141 -10.27 24.64 -15.49
N ALA A 142 -9.51 24.69 -14.40
CA ALA A 142 -8.43 23.74 -14.15
C ALA A 142 -8.97 22.59 -13.31
N ILE A 143 -9.28 21.47 -13.93
CA ILE A 143 -9.85 20.29 -13.26
C ILE A 143 -8.73 19.28 -13.05
N PRO A 144 -8.50 18.78 -11.81
CA PRO A 144 -7.54 17.72 -11.57
C PRO A 144 -7.93 16.41 -12.26
N GLU A 145 -6.97 15.80 -12.92
CA GLU A 145 -7.15 14.50 -13.56
C GLU A 145 -6.14 13.49 -12.96
N PRO A 146 -6.50 12.20 -12.82
CA PRO A 146 -5.60 11.19 -12.31
C PRO A 146 -4.48 10.89 -13.30
N PHE A 147 -3.25 10.74 -12.82
CA PHE A 147 -2.12 10.29 -13.65
C PHE A 147 -2.26 8.83 -14.13
N GLY A 148 -3.13 8.05 -13.50
CA GLY A 148 -3.28 6.63 -13.77
C GLY A 148 -2.44 5.78 -12.80
N VAL A 149 -1.76 4.76 -13.34
CA VAL A 149 -0.98 3.82 -12.53
C VAL A 149 0.37 4.41 -12.17
N MET A 150 0.73 4.38 -10.90
CA MET A 150 2.00 4.89 -10.36
C MET A 150 2.80 3.76 -9.72
N GLY A 151 4.05 3.60 -10.16
CA GLY A 151 4.99 2.67 -9.54
C GLY A 151 5.62 3.29 -8.30
N VAL A 152 5.60 2.56 -7.19
CA VAL A 152 6.17 2.98 -5.91
C VAL A 152 7.26 2.02 -5.48
N VAL A 153 8.45 2.55 -5.18
CA VAL A 153 9.56 1.79 -4.60
C VAL A 153 9.82 2.33 -3.19
N ALA A 154 9.49 1.53 -2.19
CA ALA A 154 9.67 1.90 -0.79
C ALA A 154 11.09 1.60 -0.30
N SER A 155 11.62 2.42 0.61
CA SER A 155 12.88 2.17 1.31
C SER A 155 12.69 1.26 2.51
N ASP A 156 13.73 0.48 2.84
CA ASP A 156 13.73 -0.39 4.01
C ASP A 156 13.97 0.37 5.33
N ASP A 157 14.47 1.60 5.29
CA ASP A 157 14.80 2.40 6.49
C ASP A 157 13.58 2.73 7.36
N GLN A 158 12.45 3.00 6.73
CA GLN A 158 11.17 3.28 7.38
C GLN A 158 10.06 2.50 6.68
N PRO A 159 9.99 1.19 6.88
CA PRO A 159 9.21 0.31 6.01
C PRO A 159 7.71 0.64 5.99
N LEU A 160 7.14 1.07 7.12
CA LEU A 160 5.72 1.45 7.18
C LEU A 160 5.50 2.91 6.75
N LEU A 161 6.19 3.85 7.42
CA LEU A 161 5.98 5.28 7.18
C LEU A 161 6.44 5.69 5.77
N GLY A 162 7.55 5.12 5.29
CA GLY A 162 8.06 5.37 3.95
C GLY A 162 7.08 4.94 2.88
N LEU A 163 6.59 3.70 2.95
CA LEU A 163 5.59 3.17 2.03
C LEU A 163 4.32 4.02 2.04
N LEU A 164 3.74 4.26 3.21
CA LEU A 164 2.51 5.04 3.34
C LEU A 164 2.67 6.47 2.83
N SER A 165 3.84 7.09 3.07
CA SER A 165 4.11 8.45 2.59
C SER A 165 4.10 8.57 1.06
N MET A 166 4.40 7.49 0.35
CA MET A 166 4.43 7.46 -1.10
C MET A 166 3.08 7.08 -1.70
N ILE A 167 2.35 6.13 -1.10
CA ILE A 167 1.07 5.65 -1.66
C ILE A 167 -0.12 6.54 -1.31
N LEU A 168 -0.13 7.16 -0.14
CA LEU A 168 -1.28 7.95 0.33
C LEU A 168 -1.62 9.15 -0.58
N PRO A 169 -0.66 9.97 -1.05
CA PRO A 169 -0.99 11.03 -1.99
C PRO A 169 -1.59 10.50 -3.29
N CYS A 170 -1.10 9.35 -3.78
CA CYS A 170 -1.64 8.72 -4.98
C CYS A 170 -3.11 8.30 -4.79
N ILE A 171 -3.40 7.59 -3.70
CA ILE A 171 -4.76 7.12 -3.38
C ILE A 171 -5.71 8.30 -3.11
N ALA A 172 -5.27 9.29 -2.33
CA ALA A 172 -6.09 10.45 -1.99
C ALA A 172 -6.45 11.30 -3.22
N SER A 173 -5.50 11.47 -4.16
CA SER A 173 -5.69 12.26 -5.39
C SER A 173 -6.30 11.49 -6.56
N SER A 174 -6.85 10.31 -6.35
CA SER A 174 -7.44 9.42 -7.36
C SER A 174 -6.47 8.75 -8.35
N SER A 175 -5.16 8.79 -8.12
CA SER A 175 -4.18 7.98 -8.86
C SER A 175 -3.99 6.61 -8.23
N TRP A 176 -3.41 5.64 -8.97
CA TRP A 176 -3.22 4.27 -8.47
C TRP A 176 -1.75 4.01 -8.12
N PRO A 177 -1.42 3.56 -6.90
CA PRO A 177 -0.12 2.97 -6.62
C PRO A 177 -0.04 1.52 -7.13
N LEU A 178 1.11 1.15 -7.61
CA LEU A 178 1.54 -0.23 -7.85
C LEU A 178 2.29 -0.76 -6.63
#